data_2bbad69b557de0728d9a51c245093fe1
#
_entry.id   2bbad69b557de0728d9a51c245093fe1
#
_cell.length_a   1.000
_cell.length_b   1.000
_cell.length_c   1.000
_cell.angle_alpha   90.00
_cell.angle_beta   90.00
_cell.angle_gamma   90.00
#
_symmetry.space_group_name_H-M   'P 1'
#
loop_
_entity.id
_entity.type
_entity.pdbx_description
1 polymer ?
#
loop_
_entity_poly.entity_id
_entity_poly.type
_entity_poly.pdbx_seq_one_letter_code
_entity_poly.pdbx_strand_id
1 'polypeptide(L)'
;MKTCLTRSLAVIGICLSAGTAMAADVYSPMAPEVQQTTTETGWTFSFAPYFWAAGLSGDIAQFGLPEAHVDASFSDIFDHLDFGAMAIGEARYGPYSIFADVMYTKISGSAGTPRGILAVEVEVSSETFAGLLGAGYSIYEDNAARIDLVGGMRVWSVESDLSFSGGILDGVSRSDEATWVDGLAGFRATYSITPEIYLTGWGLVGAGQADLDWDVAAAIGYRFSDTISAVAGYRALGVDYSDDGFVFDVVQQGPILGLVVRF
;
A
#
# COMPACT_ATOMS: atom_id res chain seq x y z
N MET A 1 -55.86 42.14 25.14
CA MET A 1 -55.77 42.60 26.54
C MET A 1 -54.30 42.53 26.87
N LYS A 2 -53.52 43.58 26.83
CA LYS A 2 -53.19 44.50 27.97
C LYS A 2 -52.64 43.67 29.12
N THR A 3 -51.37 43.75 29.57
CA THR A 3 -50.64 44.91 30.14
C THR A 3 -49.19 44.45 30.30
N CYS A 4 -48.09 45.06 29.95
CA CYS A 4 -47.46 46.31 30.40
C CYS A 4 -46.73 46.24 31.75
N LEU A 5 -45.47 46.69 31.72
CA LEU A 5 -44.63 47.34 32.75
C LEU A 5 -43.88 46.36 33.73
N THR A 6 -42.67 46.63 34.18
CA THR A 6 -41.91 47.86 34.43
C THR A 6 -40.40 47.59 34.60
N ARG A 7 -39.60 48.60 34.33
CA ARG A 7 -38.18 48.83 34.59
C ARG A 7 -37.83 48.83 36.09
N SER A 8 -36.64 48.45 36.44
CA SER A 8 -35.95 49.11 37.58
C SER A 8 -34.42 49.08 37.34
N LEU A 9 -33.86 50.28 37.19
CA LEU A 9 -32.44 50.60 37.37
C LEU A 9 -32.13 50.58 38.87
N ALA A 10 -30.94 50.03 39.23
CA ALA A 10 -30.30 50.35 40.51
C ALA A 10 -28.81 50.70 40.24
N VAL A 11 -28.51 51.96 40.48
CA VAL A 11 -27.17 52.54 40.54
C VAL A 11 -26.71 52.49 42.00
N ILE A 12 -25.51 51.94 42.26
CA ILE A 12 -24.77 52.09 43.53
C ILE A 12 -23.30 52.04 43.10
N GLY A 13 -22.44 53.08 43.14
CA GLY A 13 -22.00 53.77 44.35
C GLY A 13 -20.52 53.41 44.50
N ILE A 14 -19.63 54.35 44.06
CA ILE A 14 -18.18 54.30 44.11
C ILE A 14 -17.71 54.41 45.57
N CYS A 15 -16.80 53.51 46.03
CA CYS A 15 -15.89 53.83 47.14
C CYS A 15 -14.47 53.58 46.66
N LEU A 16 -13.73 54.68 46.47
CA LEU A 16 -12.26 54.67 46.39
C LEU A 16 -11.66 54.37 47.78
N SER A 17 -10.89 53.33 47.87
CA SER A 17 -9.87 53.16 48.95
C SER A 17 -8.54 52.95 48.30
N ALA A 18 -7.63 53.90 48.49
CA ALA A 18 -6.23 53.83 48.12
C ALA A 18 -5.51 52.87 49.05
N GLY A 19 -5.13 51.71 48.56
CA GLY A 19 -4.25 50.77 49.23
C GLY A 19 -2.92 50.72 48.49
N THR A 20 -1.84 50.96 49.23
CA THR A 20 -0.45 50.98 48.79
C THR A 20 -0.07 49.59 48.15
N ALA A 21 0.30 49.60 46.88
CA ALA A 21 0.77 48.46 46.15
C ALA A 21 2.17 48.06 46.66
N MET A 22 2.27 46.90 47.30
CA MET A 22 3.48 46.13 47.37
C MET A 22 3.64 45.38 46.05
N ALA A 23 4.74 45.66 45.36
CA ALA A 23 5.12 44.95 44.15
C ALA A 23 5.43 43.46 44.53
N ALA A 24 4.46 42.59 44.30
CA ALA A 24 4.73 41.17 44.19
C ALA A 24 5.16 40.89 42.76
N ASP A 25 6.34 40.32 42.58
CA ASP A 25 6.78 39.75 41.31
C ASP A 25 5.71 38.79 40.80
N VAL A 26 4.94 39.27 39.80
CA VAL A 26 4.03 38.43 39.05
C VAL A 26 4.92 37.57 38.13
N TYR A 27 5.19 36.35 38.57
CA TYR A 27 5.57 35.27 37.67
C TYR A 27 4.46 35.19 36.61
N SER A 28 4.70 35.77 35.45
CA SER A 28 3.89 35.49 34.30
C SER A 28 3.99 33.99 34.04
N PRO A 29 2.90 33.23 34.08
CA PRO A 29 2.94 31.86 33.58
C PRO A 29 3.40 31.98 32.13
N MET A 30 4.57 31.45 31.80
CA MET A 30 5.00 31.24 30.44
C MET A 30 3.86 30.53 29.77
N ALA A 31 3.18 31.22 28.86
CA ALA A 31 2.26 30.53 27.93
C ALA A 31 3.05 29.36 27.33
N PRO A 32 2.48 28.17 27.27
CA PRO A 32 3.15 27.07 26.60
C PRO A 32 3.54 27.62 25.23
N GLU A 33 4.85 27.65 24.99
CA GLU A 33 5.40 27.96 23.68
C GLU A 33 4.76 26.96 22.74
N VAL A 34 3.84 27.42 21.93
CA VAL A 34 3.29 26.65 20.83
C VAL A 34 4.52 26.38 19.99
N GLN A 35 5.06 25.16 20.13
CA GLN A 35 6.04 24.66 19.21
C GLN A 35 5.39 24.79 17.84
N GLN A 36 5.77 25.85 17.13
CA GLN A 36 5.46 25.96 15.73
C GLN A 36 6.04 24.68 15.11
N THR A 37 5.16 23.80 14.73
CA THR A 37 5.52 22.67 13.88
C THR A 37 6.22 23.33 12.70
N THR A 38 7.54 23.25 12.65
CA THR A 38 8.30 23.58 11.47
C THR A 38 7.78 22.63 10.41
N THR A 39 6.88 23.12 9.56
CA THR A 39 6.57 22.44 8.31
C THR A 39 7.91 22.32 7.62
N GLU A 40 8.43 21.11 7.52
CA GLU A 40 9.66 20.87 6.78
C GLU A 40 9.42 21.33 5.35
N THR A 41 9.94 22.51 5.02
CA THR A 41 9.86 23.11 3.70
C THR A 41 10.93 22.46 2.82
N GLY A 42 10.76 21.18 2.52
CA GLY A 42 11.71 20.43 1.72
C GLY A 42 11.11 19.14 1.15
N TRP A 43 11.85 18.53 0.27
CA TRP A 43 11.55 17.18 -0.21
C TRP A 43 11.97 16.17 0.86
N THR A 44 11.12 15.21 1.12
CA THR A 44 11.42 14.01 1.89
C THR A 44 11.28 12.81 0.97
N PHE A 45 12.21 11.88 1.11
CA PHE A 45 12.20 10.65 0.31
C PHE A 45 12.12 9.45 1.24
N SER A 46 11.43 8.41 0.81
CA SER A 46 11.45 7.12 1.49
C SER A 46 11.59 5.99 0.47
N PHE A 47 12.29 4.95 0.90
CA PHE A 47 12.46 3.73 0.15
C PHE A 47 12.22 2.54 1.08
N ALA A 48 11.37 1.62 0.67
CA ALA A 48 10.93 0.51 1.48
C ALA A 48 10.99 -0.81 0.67
N PRO A 49 12.14 -1.52 0.67
CA PRO A 49 12.14 -2.90 0.25
C PRO A 49 11.30 -3.74 1.19
N TYR A 50 10.53 -4.66 0.64
CA TYR A 50 9.66 -5.52 1.43
C TYR A 50 9.62 -6.95 0.89
N PHE A 51 9.22 -7.85 1.75
CA PHE A 51 8.91 -9.24 1.45
C PHE A 51 7.41 -9.46 1.68
N TRP A 52 6.77 -10.14 0.75
CA TRP A 52 5.36 -10.47 0.83
C TRP A 52 5.18 -11.98 0.68
N ALA A 53 4.78 -12.62 1.78
CA ALA A 53 4.51 -14.04 1.82
C ALA A 53 3.08 -14.31 1.32
N ALA A 54 2.83 -14.01 0.05
CA ALA A 54 1.52 -14.15 -0.56
C ALA A 54 1.27 -15.58 -1.04
N GLY A 55 0.09 -16.11 -0.75
CA GLY A 55 -0.54 -17.16 -1.53
C GLY A 55 -1.30 -16.54 -2.72
N LEU A 56 -1.69 -17.37 -3.69
CA LEU A 56 -2.47 -16.98 -4.87
C LEU A 56 -3.66 -17.92 -5.00
N SER A 57 -4.85 -17.33 -5.19
CA SER A 57 -6.07 -18.10 -5.48
C SER A 57 -6.88 -17.42 -6.56
N GLY A 58 -7.51 -18.20 -7.45
CA GLY A 58 -8.34 -17.66 -8.53
C GLY A 58 -8.37 -18.53 -9.75
N ASP A 59 -8.79 -17.98 -10.87
CA ASP A 59 -8.98 -18.68 -12.14
C ASP A 59 -8.00 -18.14 -13.19
N ILE A 60 -7.31 -19.07 -13.86
CA ILE A 60 -6.29 -18.76 -14.87
C ILE A 60 -6.59 -19.56 -16.13
N ALA A 61 -6.53 -18.91 -17.30
CA ALA A 61 -6.50 -19.56 -18.60
C ALA A 61 -5.35 -19.01 -19.44
N GLN A 62 -4.52 -19.91 -19.96
CA GLN A 62 -3.37 -19.59 -20.80
C GLN A 62 -3.17 -20.67 -21.85
N PHE A 63 -2.40 -20.40 -22.89
CA PHE A 63 -2.06 -21.33 -23.98
C PHE A 63 -3.28 -21.83 -24.78
N GLY A 64 -4.43 -21.14 -24.70
CA GLY A 64 -5.69 -21.60 -25.27
C GLY A 64 -6.31 -22.80 -24.55
N LEU A 65 -5.90 -23.06 -23.32
CA LEU A 65 -6.49 -24.10 -22.47
C LEU A 65 -7.74 -23.57 -21.77
N PRO A 66 -8.66 -24.44 -21.36
CA PRO A 66 -9.80 -24.02 -20.53
C PRO A 66 -9.34 -23.42 -19.20
N GLU A 67 -10.17 -22.55 -18.66
CA GLU A 67 -10.01 -22.00 -17.31
C GLU A 67 -9.76 -23.11 -16.27
N ALA A 68 -8.79 -22.86 -15.41
CA ALA A 68 -8.43 -23.72 -14.31
C ALA A 68 -8.34 -22.94 -13.01
N HIS A 69 -9.01 -23.44 -11.99
CA HIS A 69 -8.89 -22.87 -10.63
C HIS A 69 -7.54 -23.22 -10.03
N VAL A 70 -6.83 -22.21 -9.55
CA VAL A 70 -5.52 -22.34 -8.87
C VAL A 70 -5.70 -21.89 -7.42
N ASP A 71 -5.16 -22.67 -6.49
CA ASP A 71 -5.07 -22.34 -5.07
C ASP A 71 -3.67 -22.77 -4.60
N ALA A 72 -2.75 -21.81 -4.57
CA ALA A 72 -1.37 -22.02 -4.19
C ALA A 72 -1.07 -21.28 -2.89
N SER A 73 -0.69 -22.02 -1.86
CA SER A 73 -0.22 -21.42 -0.61
C SER A 73 1.10 -20.69 -0.80
N PHE A 74 1.46 -19.80 0.12
CA PHE A 74 2.78 -19.17 0.10
C PHE A 74 3.92 -20.19 0.07
N SER A 75 3.82 -21.30 0.83
CA SER A 75 4.84 -22.34 0.82
C SER A 75 5.01 -23.00 -0.55
N ASP A 76 3.90 -23.26 -1.25
CA ASP A 76 3.95 -23.85 -2.59
C ASP A 76 4.63 -22.88 -3.58
N ILE A 77 4.32 -21.58 -3.49
CA ILE A 77 4.97 -20.55 -4.31
C ILE A 77 6.46 -20.43 -3.95
N PHE A 78 6.79 -20.41 -2.65
CA PHE A 78 8.16 -20.23 -2.17
C PHE A 78 9.08 -21.40 -2.56
N ASP A 79 8.57 -22.63 -2.55
CA ASP A 79 9.33 -23.83 -2.96
C ASP A 79 9.68 -23.82 -4.46
N HIS A 80 8.97 -23.02 -5.26
CA HIS A 80 9.19 -22.87 -6.70
C HIS A 80 9.71 -21.47 -7.08
N LEU A 81 10.06 -20.64 -6.09
CA LEU A 81 10.50 -19.26 -6.31
C LEU A 81 11.96 -19.22 -6.78
N ASP A 82 12.17 -18.79 -8.01
CA ASP A 82 13.50 -18.53 -8.55
C ASP A 82 14.04 -17.17 -8.12
N PHE A 83 13.16 -16.15 -8.19
CA PHE A 83 13.52 -14.79 -7.85
C PHE A 83 12.27 -13.96 -7.46
N GLY A 84 12.44 -13.06 -6.50
CA GLY A 84 11.42 -12.08 -6.12
C GLY A 84 12.07 -10.77 -5.68
N ALA A 85 11.53 -9.64 -6.14
CA ALA A 85 11.97 -8.31 -5.73
C ALA A 85 10.76 -7.39 -5.60
N MET A 86 10.67 -6.71 -4.44
CA MET A 86 9.54 -5.84 -4.14
C MET A 86 10.03 -4.61 -3.39
N ALA A 87 9.56 -3.42 -3.81
CA ALA A 87 9.92 -2.18 -3.15
C ALA A 87 8.88 -1.08 -3.38
N ILE A 88 8.67 -0.25 -2.37
CA ILE A 88 7.91 1.00 -2.46
C ILE A 88 8.88 2.16 -2.33
N GLY A 89 8.76 3.15 -3.21
CA GLY A 89 9.42 4.44 -3.16
C GLY A 89 8.43 5.57 -3.04
N GLU A 90 8.74 6.62 -2.28
CA GLU A 90 7.92 7.82 -2.20
C GLU A 90 8.79 9.07 -2.12
N ALA A 91 8.41 10.10 -2.86
CA ALA A 91 8.91 11.46 -2.75
C ALA A 91 7.75 12.37 -2.33
N ARG A 92 7.95 13.19 -1.29
CA ARG A 92 6.92 14.07 -0.73
C ARG A 92 7.41 15.51 -0.63
N TYR A 93 6.53 16.45 -0.95
CA TYR A 93 6.74 17.88 -0.79
C TYR A 93 5.47 18.54 -0.23
N GLY A 94 5.51 18.93 1.04
CA GLY A 94 4.33 19.44 1.73
C GLY A 94 3.16 18.43 1.65
N PRO A 95 1.96 18.84 1.19
CA PRO A 95 0.81 17.95 1.09
C PRO A 95 0.85 17.01 -0.11
N TYR A 96 1.79 17.19 -1.04
CA TYR A 96 1.87 16.39 -2.28
C TYR A 96 2.84 15.23 -2.13
N SER A 97 2.54 14.11 -2.74
CA SER A 97 3.44 12.97 -2.87
C SER A 97 3.39 12.35 -4.26
N ILE A 98 4.50 11.75 -4.66
CA ILE A 98 4.58 10.82 -5.80
C ILE A 98 5.13 9.53 -5.23
N PHE A 99 4.54 8.41 -5.59
CA PHE A 99 4.96 7.10 -5.09
C PHE A 99 4.96 6.06 -6.21
N ALA A 100 5.79 5.05 -6.02
CA ALA A 100 5.83 3.88 -6.88
C ALA A 100 5.90 2.63 -6.01
N ASP A 101 5.22 1.56 -6.44
CA ASP A 101 5.33 0.21 -5.88
C ASP A 101 5.67 -0.74 -7.02
N VAL A 102 6.72 -1.51 -6.87
CA VAL A 102 7.19 -2.46 -7.88
C VAL A 102 7.26 -3.84 -7.25
N MET A 103 6.64 -4.78 -7.93
CA MET A 103 6.69 -6.22 -7.61
C MET A 103 7.13 -6.98 -8.85
N TYR A 104 8.11 -7.86 -8.67
CA TYR A 104 8.54 -8.81 -9.68
C TYR A 104 8.72 -10.18 -9.02
N THR A 105 8.16 -11.20 -9.64
CA THR A 105 8.25 -12.59 -9.17
C THR A 105 8.47 -13.51 -10.36
N LYS A 106 9.42 -14.42 -10.24
CA LYS A 106 9.64 -15.50 -11.17
C LYS A 106 9.58 -16.82 -10.41
N ILE A 107 8.73 -17.71 -10.89
CA ILE A 107 8.55 -19.07 -10.35
C ILE A 107 8.75 -20.08 -11.47
N SER A 108 9.31 -21.25 -11.14
CA SER A 108 9.39 -22.36 -12.08
C SER A 108 9.12 -23.69 -11.38
N GLY A 109 8.61 -24.63 -12.14
CA GLY A 109 8.31 -25.97 -11.66
C GLY A 109 8.36 -26.98 -12.78
N SER A 110 8.73 -28.22 -12.45
CA SER A 110 8.70 -29.31 -13.41
C SER A 110 7.92 -30.51 -12.88
N ALA A 111 7.29 -31.21 -13.79
CA ALA A 111 6.54 -32.42 -13.47
C ALA A 111 6.76 -33.51 -14.53
N GLY A 112 7.05 -34.71 -14.05
CA GLY A 112 7.11 -35.88 -14.92
C GLY A 112 5.72 -36.30 -15.41
N THR A 113 5.61 -36.71 -16.70
CA THR A 113 4.32 -37.15 -17.24
C THR A 113 4.12 -38.66 -17.04
N PRO A 114 2.88 -39.12 -16.82
CA PRO A 114 2.56 -40.52 -16.75
C PRO A 114 2.96 -41.25 -18.05
N ARG A 115 3.83 -42.25 -17.94
CA ARG A 115 4.36 -43.10 -19.05
C ARG A 115 5.38 -42.44 -19.98
N GLY A 116 5.70 -41.15 -19.90
CA GLY A 116 6.77 -40.51 -20.70
C GLY A 116 6.58 -40.59 -22.23
N ILE A 117 5.38 -40.88 -22.75
CA ILE A 117 5.16 -41.12 -24.19
C ILE A 117 5.11 -39.78 -24.95
N LEU A 118 4.36 -38.84 -24.46
CA LEU A 118 4.22 -37.50 -25.08
C LEU A 118 5.39 -36.61 -24.71
N ALA A 119 5.70 -36.51 -23.44
CA ALA A 119 6.90 -35.90 -22.89
C ALA A 119 7.36 -36.69 -21.67
N VAL A 120 8.61 -36.69 -21.35
CA VAL A 120 9.13 -37.28 -20.11
C VAL A 120 8.93 -36.30 -18.97
N GLU A 121 9.18 -35.00 -19.23
CA GLU A 121 9.08 -33.91 -18.29
C GLU A 121 8.42 -32.70 -18.94
N VAL A 122 7.63 -32.00 -18.17
CA VAL A 122 7.02 -30.70 -18.52
C VAL A 122 7.53 -29.69 -17.53
N GLU A 123 8.15 -28.66 -18.03
CA GLU A 123 8.63 -27.52 -17.24
C GLU A 123 7.71 -26.31 -17.50
N VAL A 124 7.30 -25.64 -16.43
CA VAL A 124 6.50 -24.43 -16.46
C VAL A 124 7.27 -23.34 -15.74
N SER A 125 7.43 -22.18 -16.37
CA SER A 125 7.96 -20.97 -15.76
C SER A 125 6.92 -19.85 -15.89
N SER A 126 6.74 -19.06 -14.84
CA SER A 126 5.87 -17.89 -14.88
C SER A 126 6.57 -16.69 -14.26
N GLU A 127 6.55 -15.58 -15.01
CA GLU A 127 7.08 -14.29 -14.58
C GLU A 127 5.91 -13.32 -14.43
N THR A 128 5.82 -12.67 -13.28
CA THR A 128 4.80 -11.66 -13.00
C THR A 128 5.46 -10.36 -12.58
N PHE A 129 5.14 -9.31 -13.28
CA PHE A 129 5.50 -7.94 -12.93
C PHE A 129 4.25 -7.14 -12.66
N ALA A 130 4.23 -6.38 -11.55
CA ALA A 130 3.22 -5.37 -11.28
C ALA A 130 3.90 -4.09 -10.79
N GLY A 131 3.69 -3.00 -11.53
CA GLY A 131 4.27 -1.71 -11.24
C GLY A 131 3.20 -0.63 -11.10
N LEU A 132 3.05 -0.03 -9.91
CA LEU A 132 2.15 1.09 -9.66
C LEU A 132 2.96 2.39 -9.58
N LEU A 133 2.56 3.39 -10.34
CA LEU A 133 3.03 4.77 -10.22
C LEU A 133 1.84 5.68 -9.91
N GLY A 134 1.93 6.44 -8.82
CA GLY A 134 0.83 7.28 -8.36
C GLY A 134 1.27 8.59 -7.74
N ALA A 135 0.27 9.46 -7.53
CA ALA A 135 0.41 10.71 -6.82
C ALA A 135 -0.62 10.77 -5.67
N GLY A 136 -0.29 11.51 -4.63
CA GLY A 136 -1.14 11.70 -3.46
C GLY A 136 -1.23 13.15 -3.04
N TYR A 137 -2.35 13.47 -2.40
CA TYR A 137 -2.59 14.74 -1.75
C TYR A 137 -3.10 14.51 -0.32
N SER A 138 -2.42 15.12 0.66
CA SER A 138 -2.81 15.06 2.06
C SER A 138 -4.07 15.86 2.30
N ILE A 139 -5.17 15.17 2.56
CA ILE A 139 -6.46 15.78 2.89
C ILE A 139 -6.63 16.01 4.39
N TYR A 140 -5.83 15.33 5.19
CA TYR A 140 -5.75 15.52 6.63
C TYR A 140 -4.32 15.26 7.10
N GLU A 141 -3.78 16.15 7.94
CA GLU A 141 -2.46 15.99 8.55
C GLU A 141 -2.42 16.72 9.88
N ASP A 142 -2.02 16.01 10.93
CA ASP A 142 -1.67 16.54 12.22
C ASP A 142 -0.41 15.84 12.79
N ASN A 143 -0.09 16.07 14.06
CA ASN A 143 1.10 15.48 14.69
C ASN A 143 1.05 13.95 14.81
N ALA A 144 -0.14 13.35 14.79
CA ALA A 144 -0.33 11.92 15.01
C ALA A 144 -0.78 11.19 13.75
N ALA A 145 -1.55 11.84 12.89
CA ALA A 145 -2.23 11.20 11.77
C ALA A 145 -2.02 11.93 10.45
N ARG A 146 -1.95 11.17 9.37
CA ARG A 146 -2.00 11.65 7.99
C ARG A 146 -2.94 10.78 7.18
N ILE A 147 -3.76 11.41 6.35
CA ILE A 147 -4.62 10.75 5.38
C ILE A 147 -4.39 11.39 4.03
N ASP A 148 -3.98 10.60 3.06
CA ASP A 148 -3.75 11.03 1.69
C ASP A 148 -4.84 10.43 0.78
N LEU A 149 -5.44 11.27 -0.06
CA LEU A 149 -6.16 10.84 -1.25
C LEU A 149 -5.12 10.53 -2.33
N VAL A 150 -5.22 9.37 -2.96
CA VAL A 150 -4.22 8.91 -3.94
C VAL A 150 -4.87 8.43 -5.22
N GLY A 151 -4.14 8.55 -6.31
CA GLY A 151 -4.50 7.99 -7.61
C GLY A 151 -3.26 7.69 -8.42
N GLY A 152 -3.36 6.70 -9.31
CA GLY A 152 -2.22 6.26 -10.10
C GLY A 152 -2.60 5.29 -11.20
N MET A 153 -1.60 4.75 -11.86
CA MET A 153 -1.72 3.70 -12.86
C MET A 153 -0.88 2.51 -12.46
N ARG A 154 -1.45 1.31 -12.61
CA ARG A 154 -0.76 0.04 -12.44
C ARG A 154 -0.57 -0.61 -13.80
N VAL A 155 0.64 -1.07 -14.05
CA VAL A 155 0.98 -1.90 -15.21
C VAL A 155 1.20 -3.31 -14.68
N TRP A 156 0.53 -4.26 -15.28
CA TRP A 156 0.75 -5.67 -15.10
C TRP A 156 1.43 -6.25 -16.33
N SER A 157 2.31 -7.22 -16.15
CA SER A 157 2.85 -8.06 -17.19
C SER A 157 2.99 -9.46 -16.65
N VAL A 158 2.32 -10.41 -17.26
CA VAL A 158 2.36 -11.83 -16.91
C VAL A 158 2.82 -12.60 -18.13
N GLU A 159 3.92 -13.35 -17.99
CA GLU A 159 4.48 -14.21 -19.01
C GLU A 159 4.58 -15.63 -18.45
N SER A 160 4.16 -16.60 -19.24
CA SER A 160 4.23 -17.99 -18.87
C SER A 160 4.82 -18.81 -20.02
N ASP A 161 5.81 -19.63 -19.70
CA ASP A 161 6.49 -20.53 -20.61
C ASP A 161 6.21 -21.97 -20.24
N LEU A 162 5.91 -22.78 -21.24
CA LEU A 162 5.71 -24.19 -21.13
C LEU A 162 6.69 -24.90 -22.05
N SER A 163 7.54 -25.81 -21.52
CA SER A 163 8.47 -26.58 -22.32
C SER A 163 8.35 -28.08 -22.04
N PHE A 164 8.56 -28.88 -23.11
CA PHE A 164 8.45 -30.32 -23.06
C PHE A 164 9.81 -30.93 -23.38
N SER A 165 10.25 -31.88 -22.55
CA SER A 165 11.46 -32.61 -22.75
C SER A 165 11.22 -34.12 -22.82
N GLY A 166 11.91 -34.78 -23.75
CA GLY A 166 11.74 -36.21 -24.04
C GLY A 166 10.38 -36.57 -24.68
N GLY A 167 10.29 -37.80 -25.18
CA GLY A 167 9.08 -38.30 -25.82
C GLY A 167 8.81 -37.69 -27.22
N ILE A 168 7.55 -37.65 -27.64
CA ILE A 168 7.12 -37.14 -28.97
C ILE A 168 7.19 -35.62 -29.05
N LEU A 169 7.03 -34.92 -27.93
CA LEU A 169 7.01 -33.46 -27.84
C LEU A 169 8.36 -32.86 -27.45
N ASP A 170 9.43 -33.68 -27.53
CA ASP A 170 10.79 -33.24 -27.17
C ASP A 170 11.18 -31.94 -27.93
N GLY A 171 11.60 -30.93 -27.19
CA GLY A 171 11.99 -29.62 -27.73
C GLY A 171 10.83 -28.71 -28.15
N VAL A 172 9.59 -29.10 -27.91
CA VAL A 172 8.43 -28.21 -28.12
C VAL A 172 8.33 -27.25 -26.94
N SER A 173 8.19 -25.95 -27.22
CA SER A 173 7.90 -24.92 -26.23
C SER A 173 6.73 -24.05 -26.70
N ARG A 174 6.03 -23.46 -25.74
CA ARG A 174 4.99 -22.46 -25.94
C ARG A 174 5.12 -21.38 -24.90
N SER A 175 4.96 -20.14 -25.29
CA SER A 175 4.81 -18.98 -24.39
C SER A 175 3.47 -18.31 -24.58
N ASP A 176 2.96 -17.75 -23.52
CA ASP A 176 1.76 -16.92 -23.49
C ASP A 176 2.02 -15.72 -22.60
N GLU A 177 1.68 -14.53 -23.08
CA GLU A 177 1.97 -13.27 -22.36
C GLU A 177 0.79 -12.31 -22.46
N ALA A 178 0.56 -11.58 -21.39
CA ALA A 178 -0.38 -10.46 -21.38
C ALA A 178 0.20 -9.28 -20.60
N THR A 179 -0.04 -8.09 -21.13
CA THR A 179 0.32 -6.83 -20.47
C THR A 179 -0.87 -5.90 -20.53
N TRP A 180 -1.24 -5.33 -19.38
CA TRP A 180 -2.37 -4.41 -19.30
C TRP A 180 -2.12 -3.28 -18.32
N VAL A 181 -2.96 -2.25 -18.38
CA VAL A 181 -2.85 -1.04 -17.56
C VAL A 181 -4.19 -0.67 -16.97
N ASP A 182 -4.21 -0.41 -15.66
CA ASP A 182 -5.39 -0.01 -14.91
C ASP A 182 -5.17 1.32 -14.20
N GLY A 183 -6.22 2.12 -14.10
CA GLY A 183 -6.25 3.33 -13.30
C GLY A 183 -6.82 3.03 -11.93
N LEU A 184 -6.12 3.41 -10.85
CA LEU A 184 -6.54 3.20 -9.48
C LEU A 184 -6.68 4.51 -8.73
N ALA A 185 -7.62 4.54 -7.77
CA ALA A 185 -7.75 5.61 -6.81
C ALA A 185 -8.10 5.05 -5.43
N GLY A 186 -7.84 5.84 -4.38
CA GLY A 186 -8.14 5.43 -3.02
C GLY A 186 -7.48 6.30 -1.98
N PHE A 187 -7.18 5.71 -0.83
CA PHE A 187 -6.63 6.40 0.31
C PHE A 187 -5.41 5.67 0.87
N ARG A 188 -4.49 6.44 1.42
CA ARG A 188 -3.39 5.97 2.28
C ARG A 188 -3.50 6.68 3.62
N ALA A 189 -3.21 5.98 4.70
CA ALA A 189 -3.26 6.55 6.02
C ALA A 189 -2.06 6.09 6.85
N THR A 190 -1.61 6.98 7.73
CA THR A 190 -0.61 6.67 8.77
C THR A 190 -1.07 7.30 10.06
N TYR A 191 -0.96 6.55 11.18
CA TYR A 191 -1.32 7.01 12.51
C TYR A 191 -0.23 6.64 13.52
N SER A 192 0.39 7.61 14.16
CA SER A 192 1.40 7.40 15.21
C SER A 192 0.72 7.17 16.56
N ILE A 193 0.85 5.96 17.11
CA ILE A 193 0.35 5.60 18.44
C ILE A 193 1.28 6.17 19.50
N THR A 194 2.60 6.02 19.28
CA THR A 194 3.67 6.64 20.07
C THR A 194 4.70 7.24 19.10
N PRO A 195 5.73 7.97 19.57
CA PRO A 195 6.80 8.42 18.70
C PRO A 195 7.46 7.29 17.89
N GLU A 196 7.53 6.07 18.49
CA GLU A 196 8.21 4.93 17.87
C GLU A 196 7.23 4.03 17.10
N ILE A 197 5.97 3.89 17.56
CA ILE A 197 5.00 2.93 17.01
C ILE A 197 3.96 3.65 16.18
N TYR A 198 3.74 3.18 14.95
CA TYR A 198 2.72 3.72 14.06
C TYR A 198 1.96 2.62 13.30
N LEU A 199 0.75 2.93 12.91
CA LEU A 199 -0.05 2.15 11.97
C LEU A 199 0.05 2.81 10.60
N THR A 200 0.06 1.99 9.56
CA THR A 200 -0.02 2.47 8.18
C THR A 200 -0.86 1.52 7.35
N GLY A 201 -1.48 2.02 6.31
CA GLY A 201 -2.27 1.20 5.42
C GLY A 201 -2.76 1.98 4.21
N TRP A 202 -3.30 1.24 3.25
CA TRP A 202 -3.93 1.80 2.05
C TRP A 202 -5.10 0.94 1.60
N GLY A 203 -5.97 1.55 0.85
CA GLY A 203 -7.02 0.90 0.09
C GLY A 203 -7.15 1.59 -1.25
N LEU A 204 -6.89 0.85 -2.33
CA LEU A 204 -6.98 1.29 -3.72
C LEU A 204 -7.98 0.41 -4.45
N VAL A 205 -8.70 0.99 -5.38
CA VAL A 205 -9.60 0.28 -6.29
C VAL A 205 -9.60 0.99 -7.63
N GLY A 206 -9.73 0.23 -8.68
CA GLY A 206 -9.76 0.75 -10.03
C GLY A 206 -10.12 -0.29 -11.07
N ALA A 207 -9.97 0.12 -12.30
CA ALA A 207 -10.21 -0.66 -13.49
C ALA A 207 -9.50 -0.01 -14.67
N GLY A 208 -9.50 -0.67 -15.82
CA GLY A 208 -8.94 -0.14 -17.06
C GLY A 208 -9.04 -1.17 -18.16
N GLN A 209 -7.98 -1.87 -18.43
CA GLN A 209 -8.05 -3.06 -19.29
C GLN A 209 -8.50 -4.28 -18.49
N ALA A 210 -8.24 -4.33 -17.18
CA ALA A 210 -8.89 -5.25 -16.27
C ALA A 210 -10.28 -4.74 -15.87
N ASP A 211 -11.21 -5.67 -15.62
CA ASP A 211 -12.56 -5.35 -15.14
C ASP A 211 -12.52 -4.82 -13.70
N LEU A 212 -11.57 -5.30 -12.90
CA LEU A 212 -11.33 -4.86 -11.53
C LEU A 212 -9.86 -5.02 -11.16
N ASP A 213 -9.27 -4.00 -10.52
CA ASP A 213 -7.98 -4.05 -9.84
C ASP A 213 -8.14 -3.41 -8.46
N TRP A 214 -7.75 -4.10 -7.40
CA TRP A 214 -7.83 -3.58 -6.04
C TRP A 214 -6.65 -4.01 -5.19
N ASP A 215 -6.32 -3.19 -4.17
CA ASP A 215 -5.15 -3.40 -3.32
C ASP A 215 -5.41 -2.83 -1.94
N VAL A 216 -5.36 -3.65 -0.92
CA VAL A 216 -5.55 -3.24 0.46
C VAL A 216 -4.43 -3.76 1.32
N ALA A 217 -3.94 -2.91 2.23
CA ALA A 217 -2.96 -3.33 3.22
C ALA A 217 -3.11 -2.58 4.54
N ALA A 218 -2.73 -3.25 5.61
CA ALA A 218 -2.58 -2.66 6.93
C ALA A 218 -1.34 -3.23 7.63
N ALA A 219 -0.56 -2.36 8.25
CA ALA A 219 0.69 -2.72 8.91
C ALA A 219 0.92 -1.90 10.17
N ILE A 220 1.66 -2.49 11.10
CA ILE A 220 2.26 -1.80 12.25
C ILE A 220 3.73 -1.55 11.94
N GLY A 221 4.20 -0.34 12.24
CA GLY A 221 5.58 0.06 12.08
C GLY A 221 6.25 0.39 13.40
N TYR A 222 7.55 0.14 13.47
CA TYR A 222 8.41 0.53 14.58
C TYR A 222 9.58 1.37 14.06
N ARG A 223 9.73 2.59 14.57
CA ARG A 223 10.84 3.51 14.25
C ARG A 223 12.01 3.23 15.18
N PHE A 224 13.11 2.74 14.62
CA PHE A 224 14.38 2.59 15.36
C PHE A 224 15.13 3.90 15.48
N SER A 225 14.95 4.77 14.48
CA SER A 225 15.50 6.12 14.40
C SER A 225 14.61 6.98 13.48
N ASP A 226 14.94 8.26 13.33
CA ASP A 226 14.25 9.16 12.40
C ASP A 226 14.36 8.68 10.93
N THR A 227 15.44 7.95 10.63
CA THR A 227 15.75 7.46 9.28
C THR A 227 15.24 6.05 9.02
N ILE A 228 15.25 5.15 10.01
CA ILE A 228 15.02 3.71 9.80
C ILE A 228 13.83 3.24 10.62
N SER A 229 12.90 2.54 9.96
CA SER A 229 11.82 1.82 10.63
C SER A 229 11.57 0.46 9.95
N ALA A 230 10.99 -0.48 10.68
CA ALA A 230 10.46 -1.72 10.12
C ALA A 230 8.94 -1.71 10.17
N VAL A 231 8.31 -2.42 9.24
CA VAL A 231 6.86 -2.61 9.18
C VAL A 231 6.53 -4.09 9.05
N ALA A 232 5.47 -4.51 9.72
CA ALA A 232 4.91 -5.84 9.58
C ALA A 232 3.39 -5.74 9.48
N GLY A 233 2.78 -6.48 8.55
CA GLY A 233 1.34 -6.35 8.31
C GLY A 233 0.80 -7.42 7.39
N TYR A 234 -0.31 -7.10 6.76
CA TYR A 234 -1.00 -7.97 5.81
C TYR A 234 -1.44 -7.16 4.59
N ARG A 235 -1.27 -7.74 3.40
CA ARG A 235 -1.70 -7.16 2.12
C ARG A 235 -2.55 -8.18 1.38
N ALA A 236 -3.59 -7.69 0.71
CA ALA A 236 -4.35 -8.44 -0.28
C ALA A 236 -4.49 -7.57 -1.53
N LEU A 237 -4.25 -8.18 -2.68
CA LEU A 237 -4.28 -7.56 -3.99
C LEU A 237 -5.02 -8.51 -4.93
N GLY A 238 -6.01 -8.00 -5.64
CA GLY A 238 -6.79 -8.77 -6.59
C GLY A 238 -6.89 -8.06 -7.92
N VAL A 239 -6.90 -8.83 -8.99
CA VAL A 239 -7.10 -8.36 -10.36
C VAL A 239 -7.97 -9.37 -11.11
N ASP A 240 -8.90 -8.85 -11.91
CA ASP A 240 -9.77 -9.59 -12.80
C ASP A 240 -9.53 -9.09 -14.23
N TYR A 241 -8.68 -9.81 -14.96
CA TYR A 241 -8.31 -9.51 -16.35
C TYR A 241 -8.60 -10.69 -17.26
N SER A 242 -9.26 -10.40 -18.37
CA SER A 242 -9.51 -11.37 -19.44
C SER A 242 -9.46 -10.72 -20.80
N ASP A 243 -8.71 -11.31 -21.73
CA ASP A 243 -8.64 -10.88 -23.14
C ASP A 243 -8.22 -12.06 -24.03
N ASP A 244 -8.91 -12.23 -25.17
CA ASP A 244 -8.61 -13.21 -26.24
C ASP A 244 -8.26 -14.63 -25.76
N GLY A 245 -8.91 -15.09 -24.68
CA GLY A 245 -8.69 -16.42 -24.11
C GLY A 245 -7.57 -16.49 -23.07
N PHE A 246 -6.91 -15.41 -22.77
CA PHE A 246 -6.07 -15.24 -21.58
C PHE A 246 -6.97 -14.79 -20.42
N VAL A 247 -6.91 -15.47 -19.28
CA VAL A 247 -7.64 -15.11 -18.06
C VAL A 247 -6.66 -15.08 -16.89
N PHE A 248 -6.71 -14.00 -16.13
CA PHE A 248 -5.96 -13.82 -14.89
C PHE A 248 -6.84 -13.11 -13.85
N ASP A 249 -7.80 -13.90 -13.32
CA ASP A 249 -8.70 -13.47 -12.23
C ASP A 249 -8.20 -14.07 -10.93
N VAL A 250 -7.34 -13.32 -10.22
CA VAL A 250 -6.64 -13.84 -9.05
C VAL A 250 -6.63 -12.87 -7.89
N VAL A 251 -6.55 -13.43 -6.69
CA VAL A 251 -6.27 -12.73 -5.44
C VAL A 251 -4.96 -13.27 -4.87
N GLN A 252 -4.04 -12.36 -4.65
CA GLN A 252 -2.80 -12.61 -3.91
C GLN A 252 -2.95 -12.01 -2.51
N GLN A 253 -2.65 -12.78 -1.45
CA GLN A 253 -2.78 -12.28 -0.09
C GLN A 253 -1.83 -12.96 0.87
N GLY A 254 -1.37 -12.19 1.87
CA GLY A 254 -0.46 -12.73 2.87
C GLY A 254 0.23 -11.67 3.72
N PRO A 255 1.02 -12.11 4.71
CA PRO A 255 1.80 -11.20 5.56
C PRO A 255 2.91 -10.49 4.77
N ILE A 256 3.11 -9.21 5.10
CA ILE A 256 4.20 -8.38 4.59
C ILE A 256 5.18 -8.02 5.70
N LEU A 257 6.44 -7.95 5.36
CA LEU A 257 7.52 -7.46 6.22
C LEU A 257 8.43 -6.54 5.41
N GLY A 258 8.63 -5.31 5.87
CA GLY A 258 9.41 -4.31 5.15
C GLY A 258 10.34 -3.51 6.05
N LEU A 259 11.37 -2.95 5.43
CA LEU A 259 12.26 -1.97 6.04
C LEU A 259 12.06 -0.64 5.33
N VAL A 260 11.81 0.43 6.08
CA VAL A 260 11.60 1.77 5.53
C VAL A 260 12.80 2.64 5.87
N VAL A 261 13.43 3.21 4.86
CA VAL A 261 14.53 4.18 4.98
C VAL A 261 14.04 5.55 4.51
N ARG A 262 14.22 6.59 5.33
CA ARG A 262 13.84 7.99 5.04
C ARG A 262 15.09 8.86 4.91
N PHE A 263 15.04 9.82 3.98
CA PHE A 263 16.14 10.75 3.67
C PHE A 263 15.65 12.20 3.69
#